data_7170c8e7356a8139b44b5e09a840b2cc
#
_entry.id   7170c8e7356a8139b44b5e09a840b2cc
#
_cell.length_a   1.000
_cell.length_b   1.000
_cell.length_c   1.000
_cell.angle_alpha   90.00
_cell.angle_beta   90.00
_cell.angle_gamma   90.00
#
_symmetry.space_group_name_H-M   'P 1'
#
loop_
_entity.id
_entity.type
_entity.pdbx_description
1 polymer ?
#
loop_
_entity_poly.entity_id
_entity_poly.type
_entity_poly.pdbx_seq_one_letter_code
_entity_poly.pdbx_strand_id
1 'polypeptide(L)'
;CAPRARTPSRRPFVKDRTDAPQSPESLRPPGIPGLRAAVITYEYPLNERVRTLLRLEDLYDRVHFFLDLDSPHDHHACLTGIFEILEVASRADLKSDLLQELDRQRTFLDALRANPAISEEKLDHILTEIDRAFTNLHGLSGKTGQGLRENEWLMAIKQRAGIPGGTSEFDLPSYHYWMHRPVDARRADLTAW
;
A
#
# COMPACT_ATOMS: atom_id res chain seq x y z
N CYS A 1 -4.48 8.51 68.93
CA CYS A 1 -5.85 8.05 68.57
C CYS A 1 -5.94 7.90 67.05
N ALA A 2 -5.80 6.69 66.52
CA ALA A 2 -5.93 6.39 65.10
C ALA A 2 -7.27 5.70 64.84
N PRO A 3 -8.03 6.04 63.77
CA PRO A 3 -9.24 5.36 63.44
C PRO A 3 -8.98 4.06 62.66
N ARG A 4 -9.69 3.02 63.08
CA ARG A 4 -9.66 1.66 62.52
C ARG A 4 -10.24 1.65 61.08
N ALA A 5 -9.52 1.01 60.16
CA ALA A 5 -9.98 0.68 58.82
C ALA A 5 -11.07 -0.41 58.88
N ARG A 6 -12.19 -0.17 58.20
CA ARG A 6 -13.27 -1.14 57.97
C ARG A 6 -12.91 -2.02 56.77
N THR A 7 -12.86 -3.31 56.96
CA THR A 7 -12.77 -4.35 55.93
C THR A 7 -14.09 -4.48 55.16
N PRO A 8 -14.12 -4.51 53.83
CA PRO A 8 -15.34 -4.83 53.10
C PRO A 8 -15.60 -6.34 53.08
N SER A 9 -16.82 -6.69 53.44
CA SER A 9 -17.41 -8.03 53.43
C SER A 9 -17.39 -8.60 51.98
N ARG A 10 -16.79 -9.76 51.79
CA ARG A 10 -16.89 -10.56 50.57
C ARG A 10 -18.27 -11.22 50.51
N ARG A 11 -19.07 -10.88 49.49
CA ARG A 11 -20.24 -11.65 49.08
C ARG A 11 -19.79 -12.89 48.29
N PRO A 12 -20.41 -14.06 48.48
CA PRO A 12 -20.07 -15.24 47.69
C PRO A 12 -20.57 -15.09 46.24
N PHE A 13 -19.72 -15.42 45.31
CA PHE A 13 -20.00 -15.47 43.88
C PHE A 13 -20.83 -16.74 43.57
N VAL A 14 -22.13 -16.56 43.36
CA VAL A 14 -23.01 -17.63 42.88
C VAL A 14 -22.77 -17.75 41.35
N LYS A 15 -22.17 -18.86 40.94
CA LYS A 15 -22.10 -19.26 39.53
C LYS A 15 -23.49 -19.75 39.11
N ASP A 16 -24.22 -18.91 38.41
CA ASP A 16 -25.39 -19.38 37.66
C ASP A 16 -24.87 -20.02 36.34
N ARG A 17 -25.09 -21.32 36.22
CA ARG A 17 -24.72 -22.13 35.05
C ARG A 17 -25.97 -22.29 34.21
N THR A 18 -26.27 -21.29 33.38
CA THR A 18 -27.16 -21.49 32.21
C THR A 18 -26.94 -20.34 31.19
N ASP A 19 -25.79 -20.36 30.54
CA ASP A 19 -25.67 -19.69 29.24
C ASP A 19 -24.87 -20.60 28.30
N ALA A 20 -25.60 -21.31 27.48
CA ALA A 20 -25.05 -21.97 26.30
C ALA A 20 -24.54 -20.91 25.32
N PRO A 21 -23.44 -21.18 24.62
CA PRO A 21 -22.92 -20.20 23.66
C PRO A 21 -23.95 -19.97 22.55
N GLN A 22 -24.50 -18.76 22.52
CA GLN A 22 -25.37 -18.32 21.44
C GLN A 22 -24.57 -18.32 20.13
N SER A 23 -25.21 -18.89 19.10
CA SER A 23 -24.68 -18.96 17.73
C SER A 23 -24.21 -17.59 17.22
N PRO A 24 -23.21 -17.55 16.31
CA PRO A 24 -22.59 -16.31 15.83
C PRO A 24 -23.52 -15.35 15.07
N GLU A 25 -24.81 -15.64 15.02
CA GLU A 25 -25.83 -14.83 14.31
C GLU A 25 -26.26 -13.58 15.11
N SER A 26 -25.97 -13.51 16.42
CA SER A 26 -26.33 -12.36 17.29
C SER A 26 -25.34 -11.19 17.24
N LEU A 27 -24.25 -11.29 16.50
CA LEU A 27 -23.22 -10.25 16.35
C LEU A 27 -23.37 -9.42 15.04
N ARG A 28 -24.50 -9.56 14.34
CA ARG A 28 -24.74 -8.68 13.18
C ARG A 28 -25.15 -7.30 13.69
N PRO A 29 -24.39 -6.25 13.36
CA PRO A 29 -24.83 -4.88 13.63
C PRO A 29 -26.16 -4.63 12.89
N PRO A 30 -27.07 -3.81 13.44
CA PRO A 30 -28.33 -3.50 12.82
C PRO A 30 -28.07 -2.94 11.41
N GLY A 31 -28.60 -3.64 10.39
CA GLY A 31 -28.38 -3.28 8.99
C GLY A 31 -28.96 -1.89 8.69
N ILE A 32 -28.13 -1.00 8.22
CA ILE A 32 -28.58 0.29 7.65
C ILE A 32 -29.33 -0.04 6.36
N PRO A 33 -30.63 0.33 6.23
CA PRO A 33 -31.39 0.04 5.01
C PRO A 33 -30.74 0.72 3.82
N GLY A 34 -30.34 -0.08 2.81
CA GLY A 34 -29.75 0.41 1.56
C GLY A 34 -28.25 0.19 1.38
N LEU A 35 -27.49 -0.19 2.41
CA LEU A 35 -26.10 -0.63 2.22
C LEU A 35 -26.13 -2.13 1.83
N ARG A 36 -25.86 -2.44 0.56
CA ARG A 36 -25.37 -3.77 0.21
C ARG A 36 -24.09 -3.99 0.99
N ALA A 37 -24.05 -5.02 1.81
CA ALA A 37 -22.81 -5.40 2.50
C ALA A 37 -21.72 -5.56 1.40
N ALA A 38 -20.77 -4.63 1.37
CA ALA A 38 -19.63 -4.77 0.49
C ALA A 38 -18.89 -6.04 0.92
N VAL A 39 -18.70 -6.97 0.00
CA VAL A 39 -17.87 -8.14 0.24
C VAL A 39 -16.44 -7.65 0.40
N ILE A 40 -15.88 -7.83 1.58
CA ILE A 40 -14.47 -7.53 1.81
C ILE A 40 -13.67 -8.76 1.37
N THR A 41 -12.87 -8.59 0.33
CA THR A 41 -11.97 -9.63 -0.16
C THR A 41 -10.61 -9.49 0.51
N TYR A 42 -10.05 -10.61 0.94
CA TYR A 42 -8.70 -10.69 1.51
C TYR A 42 -7.83 -11.54 0.60
N GLU A 43 -6.65 -11.01 0.27
CA GLU A 43 -5.64 -11.74 -0.49
C GLU A 43 -4.53 -12.20 0.45
N TYR A 44 -4.15 -13.48 0.35
CA TYR A 44 -3.04 -14.03 1.11
C TYR A 44 -2.00 -14.61 0.17
N PRO A 45 -0.92 -13.87 -0.13
CA PRO A 45 0.13 -14.33 -1.03
C PRO A 45 0.94 -15.47 -0.39
N LEU A 46 1.04 -16.58 -1.10
CA LEU A 46 1.83 -17.75 -0.68
C LEU A 46 3.30 -17.67 -1.12
N ASN A 47 3.62 -16.71 -1.99
CA ASN A 47 4.95 -16.50 -2.56
C ASN A 47 5.45 -15.09 -2.21
N GLU A 48 6.72 -14.98 -1.78
CA GLU A 48 7.31 -13.68 -1.39
C GLU A 48 7.40 -12.70 -2.57
N ARG A 49 7.59 -13.20 -3.79
CA ARG A 49 7.59 -12.38 -5.01
C ARG A 49 6.22 -11.72 -5.22
N VAL A 50 5.14 -12.51 -5.16
CA VAL A 50 3.76 -12.00 -5.25
C VAL A 50 3.46 -11.03 -4.10
N ARG A 51 3.93 -11.33 -2.89
CA ARG A 51 3.79 -10.43 -1.74
C ARG A 51 4.43 -9.07 -1.97
N THR A 52 5.60 -9.04 -2.59
CA THR A 52 6.27 -7.78 -2.94
C THR A 52 5.49 -6.99 -3.99
N LEU A 53 4.92 -7.68 -4.99
CA LEU A 53 4.10 -7.04 -6.03
C LEU A 53 2.82 -6.43 -5.46
N LEU A 54 2.09 -7.15 -4.60
CA LEU A 54 0.89 -6.64 -3.93
C LEU A 54 1.21 -5.44 -3.02
N ARG A 55 2.37 -5.44 -2.35
CA ARG A 55 2.82 -4.26 -1.59
C ARG A 55 3.08 -3.06 -2.49
N LEU A 56 3.68 -3.27 -3.67
CA LEU A 56 3.89 -2.19 -4.62
C LEU A 56 2.57 -1.67 -5.18
N GLU A 57 1.64 -2.54 -5.52
CA GLU A 57 0.30 -2.17 -5.99
C GLU A 57 -0.39 -1.27 -4.96
N ASP A 58 -0.49 -1.71 -3.69
CA ASP A 58 -1.06 -0.91 -2.60
C ASP A 58 -0.36 0.45 -2.41
N LEU A 59 0.98 0.48 -2.55
CA LEU A 59 1.75 1.71 -2.46
C LEU A 59 1.47 2.66 -3.63
N TYR A 60 1.36 2.15 -4.85
CA TYR A 60 1.03 2.95 -6.02
C TYR A 60 -0.39 3.50 -5.95
N ASP A 61 -1.37 2.68 -5.56
CA ASP A 61 -2.76 3.11 -5.39
C ASP A 61 -2.85 4.24 -4.35
N ARG A 62 -2.12 4.12 -3.24
CA ARG A 62 -2.05 5.14 -2.21
C ARG A 62 -1.39 6.43 -2.70
N VAL A 63 -0.30 6.34 -3.46
CA VAL A 63 0.37 7.49 -4.06
C VAL A 63 -0.56 8.21 -5.03
N HIS A 64 -1.23 7.48 -5.92
CA HIS A 64 -2.18 8.05 -6.88
C HIS A 64 -3.36 8.71 -6.16
N PHE A 65 -3.91 8.07 -5.14
CA PHE A 65 -5.00 8.65 -4.35
C PHE A 65 -4.61 10.02 -3.75
N PHE A 66 -3.44 10.11 -3.12
CA PHE A 66 -3.00 11.36 -2.50
C PHE A 66 -2.51 12.41 -3.51
N LEU A 67 -2.01 11.98 -4.67
CA LEU A 67 -1.62 12.88 -5.77
C LEU A 67 -2.79 13.69 -6.31
N ASP A 68 -3.99 13.08 -6.35
CA ASP A 68 -5.20 13.72 -6.86
C ASP A 68 -5.82 14.72 -5.89
N LEU A 69 -5.42 14.70 -4.62
CA LEU A 69 -5.88 15.64 -3.60
C LEU A 69 -5.05 16.93 -3.59
N ASP A 70 -5.61 18.01 -3.02
CA ASP A 70 -5.05 19.36 -3.13
C ASP A 70 -4.29 19.82 -1.87
N SER A 71 -4.57 19.21 -0.72
CA SER A 71 -3.98 19.63 0.55
C SER A 71 -2.46 19.43 0.57
N PRO A 72 -1.69 20.32 1.17
CA PRO A 72 -0.27 20.08 1.42
C PRO A 72 0.00 18.79 2.18
N HIS A 73 -0.87 18.43 3.12
CA HIS A 73 -0.73 17.18 3.89
C HIS A 73 -0.96 15.92 3.06
N ASP A 74 -1.86 16.00 2.06
CA ASP A 74 -2.06 14.90 1.11
C ASP A 74 -0.82 14.72 0.23
N HIS A 75 -0.24 15.82 -0.25
CA HIS A 75 1.01 15.78 -1.00
C HIS A 75 2.21 15.32 -0.15
N HIS A 76 2.22 15.59 1.16
CA HIS A 76 3.18 14.97 2.07
C HIS A 76 3.00 13.44 2.16
N ALA A 77 1.75 12.97 2.26
CA ALA A 77 1.44 11.54 2.28
C ALA A 77 1.82 10.87 0.95
N CYS A 78 1.55 11.54 -0.19
CA CYS A 78 1.99 11.10 -1.52
C CYS A 78 3.52 10.94 -1.58
N LEU A 79 4.27 11.96 -1.17
CA LEU A 79 5.74 11.93 -1.15
C LEU A 79 6.28 10.80 -0.24
N THR A 80 5.65 10.59 0.90
CA THR A 80 6.00 9.48 1.81
C THR A 80 5.78 8.13 1.12
N GLY A 81 4.68 7.95 0.39
CA GLY A 81 4.41 6.77 -0.42
C GLY A 81 5.48 6.54 -1.50
N ILE A 82 5.92 7.60 -2.19
CA ILE A 82 7.04 7.53 -3.15
C ILE A 82 8.32 7.03 -2.47
N PHE A 83 8.64 7.49 -1.27
CA PHE A 83 9.79 7.00 -0.51
C PHE A 83 9.66 5.52 -0.12
N GLU A 84 8.47 5.06 0.23
CA GLU A 84 8.21 3.65 0.53
C GLU A 84 8.36 2.78 -0.72
N ILE A 85 7.85 3.23 -1.88
CA ILE A 85 8.07 2.56 -3.18
C ILE A 85 9.57 2.47 -3.47
N LEU A 86 10.30 3.58 -3.30
CA LEU A 86 11.74 3.62 -3.51
C LEU A 86 12.49 2.63 -2.61
N GLU A 87 12.04 2.43 -1.38
CA GLU A 87 12.61 1.45 -0.44
C GLU A 87 12.35 0.00 -0.89
N VAL A 88 11.13 -0.31 -1.29
CA VAL A 88 10.78 -1.65 -1.80
C VAL A 88 11.51 -1.92 -3.12
N ALA A 89 11.55 -0.95 -4.03
CA ALA A 89 12.20 -1.06 -5.34
C ALA A 89 13.74 -1.11 -5.25
N SER A 90 14.33 -0.72 -4.12
CA SER A 90 15.79 -0.77 -3.91
C SER A 90 16.33 -2.18 -3.70
N ARG A 91 15.48 -3.12 -3.38
CA ARG A 91 15.87 -4.52 -3.24
C ARG A 91 16.38 -5.03 -4.59
N ALA A 92 17.57 -5.57 -4.60
CA ALA A 92 18.45 -5.72 -5.77
C ALA A 92 17.85 -6.50 -6.95
N ASP A 93 16.82 -7.32 -6.74
CA ASP A 93 16.36 -8.31 -7.71
C ASP A 93 14.97 -8.03 -8.28
N LEU A 94 14.29 -6.94 -7.88
CA LEU A 94 12.89 -6.69 -8.27
C LEU A 94 12.68 -6.68 -9.79
N LYS A 95 13.56 -5.99 -10.55
CA LYS A 95 13.48 -5.95 -12.02
C LYS A 95 13.63 -7.34 -12.62
N SER A 96 14.61 -8.09 -12.15
CA SER A 96 14.88 -9.46 -12.60
C SER A 96 13.71 -10.39 -12.27
N ASP A 97 13.18 -10.27 -11.05
CA ASP A 97 12.04 -11.05 -10.59
C ASP A 97 10.78 -10.77 -11.42
N LEU A 98 10.52 -9.48 -11.73
CA LEU A 98 9.41 -9.08 -12.59
C LEU A 98 9.55 -9.62 -14.01
N LEU A 99 10.72 -9.50 -14.63
CA LEU A 99 10.96 -10.01 -15.97
C LEU A 99 10.78 -11.53 -16.03
N GLN A 100 11.27 -12.27 -15.04
CA GLN A 100 11.06 -13.71 -14.95
C GLN A 100 9.58 -14.08 -14.77
N GLU A 101 8.84 -13.33 -13.97
CA GLU A 101 7.43 -13.60 -13.75
C GLU A 101 6.60 -13.29 -15.01
N LEU A 102 6.88 -12.20 -15.71
CA LEU A 102 6.22 -11.86 -16.98
C LEU A 102 6.47 -12.94 -18.04
N ASP A 103 7.71 -13.43 -18.17
CA ASP A 103 8.05 -14.51 -19.10
C ASP A 103 7.35 -15.84 -18.74
N ARG A 104 7.28 -16.15 -17.44
CA ARG A 104 6.55 -17.33 -16.93
C ARG A 104 5.05 -17.23 -17.24
N GLN A 105 4.42 -16.07 -17.00
CA GLN A 105 3.00 -15.85 -17.28
C GLN A 105 2.72 -15.92 -18.77
N ARG A 106 3.56 -15.31 -19.59
CA ARG A 106 3.48 -15.38 -21.05
C ARG A 106 3.49 -16.83 -21.54
N THR A 107 4.46 -17.63 -21.09
CA THR A 107 4.58 -19.03 -21.49
C THR A 107 3.35 -19.84 -21.07
N PHE A 108 2.86 -19.62 -19.84
CA PHE A 108 1.67 -20.29 -19.35
C PHE A 108 0.42 -19.94 -20.16
N LEU A 109 0.21 -18.65 -20.43
CA LEU A 109 -0.95 -18.18 -21.18
C LEU A 109 -0.91 -18.61 -22.64
N ASP A 110 0.26 -18.58 -23.26
CA ASP A 110 0.42 -19.03 -24.66
C ASP A 110 0.07 -20.51 -24.82
N ALA A 111 0.38 -21.36 -23.83
CA ALA A 111 -0.02 -22.76 -23.83
C ALA A 111 -1.56 -22.95 -23.79
N LEU A 112 -2.34 -21.96 -23.36
CA LEU A 112 -3.80 -22.01 -23.34
C LEU A 112 -4.44 -21.82 -24.72
N ARG A 113 -3.68 -21.42 -25.76
CA ARG A 113 -4.20 -21.29 -27.14
C ARG A 113 -4.82 -22.58 -27.67
N ALA A 114 -4.35 -23.73 -27.19
CA ALA A 114 -4.88 -25.04 -27.57
C ALA A 114 -6.24 -25.36 -26.96
N ASN A 115 -6.73 -24.56 -26.02
CA ASN A 115 -7.98 -24.81 -25.29
C ASN A 115 -9.15 -24.06 -25.96
N PRO A 116 -10.10 -24.77 -26.61
CA PRO A 116 -11.23 -24.14 -27.33
C PRO A 116 -12.23 -23.40 -26.40
N ALA A 117 -12.15 -23.59 -25.08
CA ALA A 117 -12.99 -22.88 -24.13
C ALA A 117 -12.49 -21.46 -23.80
N ILE A 118 -11.31 -21.08 -24.30
CA ILE A 118 -10.71 -19.77 -24.04
C ILE A 118 -10.93 -18.85 -25.24
N SER A 119 -11.34 -17.61 -24.98
CA SER A 119 -11.44 -16.58 -26.02
C SER A 119 -10.06 -16.19 -26.51
N GLU A 120 -9.76 -16.48 -27.77
CA GLU A 120 -8.49 -16.13 -28.41
C GLU A 120 -8.23 -14.61 -28.39
N GLU A 121 -9.24 -13.80 -28.66
CA GLU A 121 -9.17 -12.35 -28.63
C GLU A 121 -8.72 -11.82 -27.25
N LYS A 122 -9.32 -12.33 -26.16
CA LYS A 122 -8.93 -11.94 -24.79
C LYS A 122 -7.52 -12.40 -24.45
N LEU A 123 -7.16 -13.59 -24.89
CA LEU A 123 -5.82 -14.14 -24.68
C LEU A 123 -4.76 -13.29 -25.38
N ASP A 124 -4.99 -12.94 -26.65
CA ASP A 124 -4.09 -12.10 -27.43
C ASP A 124 -3.95 -10.69 -26.82
N HIS A 125 -5.04 -10.14 -26.32
CA HIS A 125 -4.98 -8.86 -25.62
C HIS A 125 -4.05 -8.93 -24.39
N ILE A 126 -4.23 -9.94 -23.53
CA ILE A 126 -3.41 -10.11 -22.32
C ILE A 126 -1.94 -10.36 -22.69
N LEU A 127 -1.66 -11.20 -23.68
CA LEU A 127 -0.30 -11.48 -24.13
C LEU A 127 0.37 -10.20 -24.68
N THR A 128 -0.37 -9.37 -25.39
CA THR A 128 0.13 -8.08 -25.88
C THR A 128 0.49 -7.13 -24.76
N GLU A 129 -0.34 -7.07 -23.70
CA GLU A 129 -0.05 -6.25 -22.50
C GLU A 129 1.19 -6.77 -21.75
N ILE A 130 1.34 -8.08 -21.63
CA ILE A 130 2.54 -8.69 -21.02
C ILE A 130 3.79 -8.35 -21.83
N ASP A 131 3.77 -8.48 -23.17
CA ASP A 131 4.89 -8.17 -24.03
C ASP A 131 5.26 -6.67 -23.97
N ARG A 132 4.26 -5.80 -23.88
CA ARG A 132 4.47 -4.36 -23.69
C ARG A 132 5.13 -4.06 -22.34
N ALA A 133 4.62 -4.65 -21.25
CA ALA A 133 5.18 -4.49 -19.92
C ALA A 133 6.62 -5.01 -19.84
N PHE A 134 6.88 -6.18 -20.42
CA PHE A 134 8.21 -6.78 -20.50
C PHE A 134 9.19 -5.86 -21.26
N THR A 135 8.80 -5.36 -22.42
CA THR A 135 9.64 -4.48 -23.25
C THR A 135 9.98 -3.18 -22.52
N ASN A 136 8.98 -2.56 -21.89
CA ASN A 136 9.16 -1.34 -21.12
C ASN A 136 10.12 -1.56 -19.94
N LEU A 137 9.90 -2.62 -19.17
CA LEU A 137 10.74 -2.94 -18.03
C LEU A 137 12.16 -3.32 -18.42
N HIS A 138 12.31 -4.08 -19.50
CA HIS A 138 13.63 -4.45 -20.04
C HIS A 138 14.42 -3.23 -20.52
N GLY A 139 13.75 -2.27 -21.16
CA GLY A 139 14.32 -1.03 -21.65
C GLY A 139 14.78 -0.05 -20.55
N LEU A 140 14.30 -0.20 -19.31
CA LEU A 140 14.76 0.63 -18.20
C LEU A 140 16.25 0.38 -17.93
N SER A 141 17.09 1.40 -18.16
CA SER A 141 18.52 1.36 -17.82
C SER A 141 18.76 1.83 -16.39
N GLY A 142 19.73 1.22 -15.70
CA GLY A 142 20.10 1.61 -14.33
C GLY A 142 19.25 0.99 -13.24
N LYS A 143 19.50 1.42 -12.00
CA LYS A 143 18.72 0.99 -10.82
C LYS A 143 17.42 1.77 -10.74
N THR A 144 16.32 1.08 -10.50
CA THR A 144 15.01 1.70 -10.31
C THR A 144 15.08 2.80 -9.24
N GLY A 145 14.56 4.00 -9.58
CA GLY A 145 14.57 5.16 -8.68
C GLY A 145 15.94 5.79 -8.43
N GLN A 146 16.93 5.56 -9.30
CA GLN A 146 18.27 6.15 -9.14
C GLN A 146 18.22 7.68 -9.16
N GLY A 147 17.48 8.28 -10.10
CA GLY A 147 17.34 9.75 -10.16
C GLY A 147 16.75 10.35 -8.87
N LEU A 148 15.81 9.65 -8.23
CA LEU A 148 15.27 10.09 -6.94
C LEU A 148 16.30 10.02 -5.82
N ARG A 149 17.16 8.99 -5.84
CA ARG A 149 18.24 8.82 -4.84
C ARG A 149 19.36 9.83 -5.01
N GLU A 150 19.59 10.29 -6.21
CA GLU A 150 20.59 11.32 -6.52
C GLU A 150 20.08 12.73 -6.20
N ASN A 151 18.77 12.89 -5.96
CA ASN A 151 18.19 14.16 -5.55
C ASN A 151 18.41 14.38 -4.05
N GLU A 152 19.42 15.17 -3.70
CA GLU A 152 19.81 15.47 -2.31
C GLU A 152 18.65 16.06 -1.49
N TRP A 153 17.82 16.92 -2.12
CA TRP A 153 16.68 17.53 -1.44
C TRP A 153 15.63 16.49 -1.04
N LEU A 154 15.28 15.57 -1.94
CA LEU A 154 14.37 14.46 -1.65
C LEU A 154 14.93 13.54 -0.57
N MET A 155 16.22 13.24 -0.63
CA MET A 155 16.87 12.35 0.35
C MET A 155 16.95 13.00 1.73
N ALA A 156 17.14 14.30 1.83
CA ALA A 156 17.07 15.03 3.09
C ALA A 156 15.66 14.96 3.72
N ILE A 157 14.61 15.11 2.92
CA ILE A 157 13.22 14.95 3.39
C ILE A 157 12.98 13.49 3.83
N LYS A 158 13.36 12.50 3.02
CA LYS A 158 13.21 11.07 3.33
C LYS A 158 13.83 10.74 4.68
N GLN A 159 15.04 11.21 4.93
CA GLN A 159 15.77 10.97 6.18
C GLN A 159 15.03 11.54 7.39
N ARG A 160 14.42 12.72 7.25
CA ARG A 160 13.71 13.39 8.32
C ARG A 160 12.27 12.92 8.51
N ALA A 161 11.61 12.48 7.44
CA ALA A 161 10.23 11.97 7.48
C ALA A 161 10.08 10.75 8.39
N GLY A 162 11.12 9.95 8.58
CA GLY A 162 11.15 8.83 9.52
C GLY A 162 11.30 9.23 10.99
N ILE A 163 11.54 10.50 11.30
CA ILE A 163 11.72 11.01 12.66
C ILE A 163 10.42 11.69 13.09
N PRO A 164 9.86 11.37 14.28
CA PRO A 164 8.67 12.07 14.76
C PRO A 164 8.87 13.59 14.81
N GLY A 165 8.05 14.35 14.07
CA GLY A 165 8.18 15.80 13.94
C GLY A 165 9.37 16.30 13.11
N GLY A 166 10.15 15.41 12.48
CA GLY A 166 11.38 15.76 11.76
C GLY A 166 11.19 16.57 10.47
N THR A 167 9.94 16.74 10.00
CA THR A 167 9.61 17.60 8.84
C THR A 167 9.13 18.99 9.23
N SER A 168 9.41 19.42 10.46
CA SER A 168 9.07 20.78 10.94
C SER A 168 9.77 21.86 10.13
N GLU A 169 9.18 23.06 10.08
CA GLU A 169 9.66 24.18 9.28
C GLU A 169 11.10 24.61 9.60
N PHE A 170 11.48 24.53 10.88
CA PHE A 170 12.82 24.88 11.33
C PHE A 170 13.89 23.83 10.99
N ASP A 171 13.49 22.56 10.81
CA ASP A 171 14.37 21.47 10.39
C ASP A 171 14.53 21.42 8.87
N LEU A 172 13.44 21.66 8.12
CA LEU A 172 13.37 21.59 6.67
C LEU A 172 12.68 22.81 6.06
N PRO A 173 13.29 24.02 6.12
CA PRO A 173 12.66 25.25 5.63
C PRO A 173 12.36 25.22 4.13
N SER A 174 13.18 24.58 3.31
CA SER A 174 12.93 24.41 1.88
C SER A 174 11.74 23.52 1.59
N TYR A 175 11.54 22.48 2.40
CA TYR A 175 10.37 21.61 2.32
C TYR A 175 9.11 22.34 2.77
N HIS A 176 9.18 23.10 3.85
CA HIS A 176 8.09 23.97 4.29
C HIS A 176 7.68 24.95 3.19
N TYR A 177 8.63 25.59 2.52
CA TYR A 177 8.35 26.44 1.36
C TYR A 177 7.65 25.66 0.24
N TRP A 178 8.12 24.46 -0.10
CA TRP A 178 7.52 23.61 -1.13
C TRP A 178 6.06 23.25 -0.78
N MET A 179 5.77 22.95 0.47
CA MET A 179 4.42 22.65 0.95
C MET A 179 3.44 23.83 0.76
N HIS A 180 3.95 25.06 0.69
CA HIS A 180 3.16 26.28 0.49
C HIS A 180 3.12 26.76 -0.98
N ARG A 181 3.74 26.04 -1.90
CA ARG A 181 3.62 26.32 -3.34
C ARG A 181 2.20 26.07 -3.83
N PRO A 182 1.79 26.66 -4.98
CA PRO A 182 0.52 26.33 -5.62
C PRO A 182 0.37 24.81 -5.84
N VAL A 183 -0.86 24.31 -5.72
CA VAL A 183 -1.18 22.88 -5.84
C VAL A 183 -0.65 22.27 -7.14
N ASP A 184 -0.86 22.96 -8.27
CA ASP A 184 -0.42 22.46 -9.59
C ASP A 184 1.10 22.31 -9.67
N ALA A 185 1.85 23.20 -9.04
CA ALA A 185 3.30 23.14 -9.01
C ALA A 185 3.79 21.93 -8.16
N ARG A 186 3.14 21.69 -7.01
CA ARG A 186 3.46 20.51 -6.18
C ARG A 186 3.09 19.21 -6.89
N ARG A 187 1.91 19.19 -7.54
CA ARG A 187 1.46 18.00 -8.31
C ARG A 187 2.38 17.70 -9.47
N ALA A 188 2.84 18.74 -10.20
CA ALA A 188 3.80 18.56 -11.30
C ALA A 188 5.12 17.95 -10.80
N ASP A 189 5.64 18.45 -9.67
CA ASP A 189 6.86 17.90 -9.07
C ASP A 189 6.67 16.41 -8.66
N LEU A 190 5.56 16.08 -7.97
CA LEU A 190 5.25 14.70 -7.55
C LEU A 190 5.06 13.76 -8.74
N THR A 191 4.45 14.23 -9.83
CA THR A 191 4.27 13.43 -11.06
C THR A 191 5.58 13.18 -11.79
N ALA A 192 6.55 14.08 -11.67
CA ALA A 192 7.87 13.95 -12.29
C ALA A 192 8.79 12.99 -11.50
N TRP A 193 8.49 12.77 -10.25
CA TRP A 193 9.24 11.86 -9.35
C TRP A 193 8.67 10.45 -9.40
#